data_ffb0a40b37e4b5351274de9215cb5866
#
_entry.id   ffb0a40b37e4b5351274de9215cb5866
#
_cell.length_a   1.000
_cell.length_b   1.000
_cell.length_c   1.000
_cell.angle_alpha   90.00
_cell.angle_beta   90.00
_cell.angle_gamma   90.00
#
_symmetry.space_group_name_H-M   'P 1'
#
loop_
_entity.id
_entity.type
_entity.pdbx_description
1 polymer ?
#
loop_
_entity_poly.entity_id
_entity_poly.type
_entity_poly.pdbx_seq_one_letter_code
_entity_poly.pdbx_strand_id
1 'polypeptide(L)'
;MTARRDIHSSRDMAAVHPIPTIPLSKALPGDIVLCHNTGFVAKAIRFGQRLHAPWVYSEWNHVAILDEWGHEDISAVGSAHCWVIIEAEAHGVRTAFLDSVGDYIIVSADSFPLSGGSGKTLDRAAMLSFARAAIGARYGFLTIACIVINIFTPRIISFRRPGTLICSGLGMRALEHGGAVSPVDPFQITPGEVAQLVATQQTTRPVS
;
A
#
# COMPACT_ATOMS: atom_id res chain seq x y z
N MET A 1 -39.16 -12.07 -36.62
CA MET A 1 -38.18 -10.99 -36.52
C MET A 1 -37.79 -10.82 -35.06
N THR A 2 -36.69 -11.45 -34.64
CA THR A 2 -36.23 -11.51 -33.28
C THR A 2 -35.05 -10.55 -33.15
N ALA A 3 -35.23 -9.43 -32.44
CA ALA A 3 -34.20 -8.45 -32.20
C ALA A 3 -33.11 -9.07 -31.27
N ARG A 4 -31.94 -9.27 -31.81
CA ARG A 4 -30.71 -9.50 -31.00
C ARG A 4 -30.42 -8.23 -30.18
N ARG A 5 -30.54 -8.34 -28.88
CA ARG A 5 -29.95 -7.34 -27.95
C ARG A 5 -28.45 -7.54 -27.95
N ASP A 6 -27.75 -6.61 -28.58
CA ASP A 6 -26.30 -6.47 -28.44
C ASP A 6 -26.00 -6.01 -27.02
N ILE A 7 -25.62 -6.97 -26.16
CA ILE A 7 -25.05 -6.69 -24.86
C ILE A 7 -23.55 -6.39 -25.10
N HIS A 8 -23.24 -5.25 -25.69
CA HIS A 8 -21.95 -4.63 -25.54
C HIS A 8 -21.93 -3.95 -24.17
N SER A 9 -21.56 -4.73 -23.16
CA SER A 9 -21.08 -4.19 -21.89
C SER A 9 -19.86 -3.32 -22.19
N SER A 10 -20.08 -2.03 -22.35
CA SER A 10 -19.06 -1.02 -22.13
C SER A 10 -18.66 -1.15 -20.64
N ARG A 11 -17.67 -2.00 -20.35
CA ARG A 11 -16.89 -1.86 -19.14
C ARG A 11 -16.33 -0.43 -19.23
N ASP A 12 -16.90 0.46 -18.43
CA ASP A 12 -16.33 1.77 -18.18
C ASP A 12 -14.85 1.52 -17.84
N MET A 13 -13.98 1.82 -18.80
CA MET A 13 -12.55 1.88 -18.55
C MET A 13 -12.37 3.08 -17.62
N ALA A 14 -12.42 2.83 -16.32
CA ALA A 14 -12.13 3.84 -15.32
C ALA A 14 -10.83 4.52 -15.75
N ALA A 15 -10.88 5.84 -15.86
CA ALA A 15 -9.72 6.62 -16.31
C ALA A 15 -8.52 6.24 -15.45
N VAL A 16 -7.44 5.79 -16.08
CA VAL A 16 -6.20 5.47 -15.39
C VAL A 16 -5.52 6.79 -15.03
N HIS A 17 -5.47 7.10 -13.75
CA HIS A 17 -4.79 8.29 -13.24
C HIS A 17 -3.34 7.97 -12.87
N PRO A 18 -2.38 8.87 -13.13
CA PRO A 18 -1.00 8.68 -12.69
C PRO A 18 -0.93 8.66 -11.16
N ILE A 19 -0.07 7.81 -10.62
CA ILE A 19 0.20 7.78 -9.17
C ILE A 19 1.06 9.02 -8.85
N PRO A 20 0.63 9.87 -7.90
CA PRO A 20 1.41 11.04 -7.50
C PRO A 20 2.64 10.61 -6.70
N THR A 21 3.79 10.69 -7.30
CA THR A 21 5.06 10.35 -6.66
C THR A 21 5.76 11.58 -6.14
N ILE A 22 6.49 11.42 -5.05
CA ILE A 22 7.39 12.43 -4.53
C ILE A 22 8.85 11.96 -4.63
N PRO A 23 9.80 12.87 -4.95
CA PRO A 23 11.21 12.50 -4.97
C PRO A 23 11.71 12.25 -3.54
N LEU A 24 12.70 11.38 -3.39
CA LEU A 24 13.28 11.01 -2.11
C LEU A 24 13.75 12.23 -1.27
N SER A 25 14.21 13.29 -1.93
CA SER A 25 14.63 14.54 -1.28
C SER A 25 13.49 15.33 -0.63
N LYS A 26 12.23 14.99 -0.92
CA LYS A 26 11.03 15.60 -0.31
C LYS A 26 10.25 14.62 0.55
N ALA A 27 10.75 13.40 0.66
CA ALA A 27 10.11 12.36 1.45
C ALA A 27 10.19 12.71 2.95
N LEU A 28 9.14 12.38 3.66
CA LEU A 28 9.02 12.59 5.10
C LEU A 28 8.71 11.27 5.80
N PRO A 29 9.11 11.10 7.07
CA PRO A 29 8.68 9.97 7.87
C PRO A 29 7.15 9.83 7.85
N GLY A 30 6.66 8.61 7.65
CA GLY A 30 5.25 8.30 7.47
C GLY A 30 4.79 8.24 6.03
N ASP A 31 5.60 8.64 5.04
CA ASP A 31 5.24 8.47 3.64
C ASP A 31 5.17 6.99 3.27
N ILE A 32 4.34 6.67 2.29
CA ILE A 32 4.09 5.30 1.85
C ILE A 32 5.04 4.94 0.70
N VAL A 33 5.67 3.80 0.82
CA VAL A 33 6.53 3.22 -0.21
C VAL A 33 5.76 2.09 -0.91
N LEU A 34 5.53 2.22 -2.20
CA LEU A 34 4.97 1.18 -3.05
C LEU A 34 6.14 0.48 -3.76
N CYS A 35 6.27 -0.83 -3.58
CA CYS A 35 7.40 -1.59 -4.10
C CYS A 35 6.95 -2.58 -5.17
N HIS A 36 7.84 -2.79 -6.15
CA HIS A 36 7.74 -3.81 -7.19
C HIS A 36 8.77 -4.91 -6.93
N ASN A 37 8.37 -5.93 -6.19
CA ASN A 37 9.21 -7.10 -5.92
C ASN A 37 9.04 -8.16 -7.00
N THR A 38 10.09 -8.99 -7.24
CA THR A 38 10.13 -9.98 -8.32
C THR A 38 9.96 -11.43 -7.87
N GLY A 39 9.86 -11.71 -6.57
CA GLY A 39 9.71 -13.05 -6.00
C GLY A 39 8.42 -13.77 -6.43
N PHE A 40 8.33 -15.05 -6.16
CA PHE A 40 7.17 -15.88 -6.53
C PHE A 40 5.84 -15.37 -5.94
N VAL A 41 5.82 -15.02 -4.65
CA VAL A 41 4.64 -14.47 -3.96
C VAL A 41 4.24 -13.13 -4.59
N ALA A 42 5.22 -12.28 -4.89
CA ALA A 42 5.01 -11.01 -5.56
C ALA A 42 4.35 -11.16 -6.94
N LYS A 43 4.80 -12.16 -7.72
CA LYS A 43 4.19 -12.51 -9.01
C LYS A 43 2.75 -13.01 -8.87
N ALA A 44 2.48 -13.83 -7.86
CA ALA A 44 1.13 -14.32 -7.57
C ALA A 44 0.18 -13.17 -7.19
N ILE A 45 0.63 -12.25 -6.33
CA ILE A 45 -0.13 -11.05 -5.95
C ILE A 45 -0.44 -10.21 -7.18
N ARG A 46 0.55 -9.90 -8.03
CA ARG A 46 0.33 -9.12 -9.26
C ARG A 46 -0.64 -9.79 -10.22
N PHE A 47 -0.48 -11.09 -10.44
CA PHE A 47 -1.41 -11.84 -11.29
C PHE A 47 -2.85 -11.73 -10.78
N GLY A 48 -3.04 -11.92 -9.49
CA GLY A 48 -4.34 -11.78 -8.87
C GLY A 48 -4.93 -10.38 -8.99
N GLN A 49 -4.14 -9.35 -8.72
CA GLN A 49 -4.57 -7.96 -8.83
C GLN A 49 -5.02 -7.58 -10.25
N ARG A 50 -4.36 -8.13 -11.30
CA ARG A 50 -4.71 -7.88 -12.72
C ARG A 50 -6.11 -8.32 -13.10
N LEU A 51 -6.72 -9.21 -12.34
CA LEU A 51 -8.09 -9.66 -12.58
C LEU A 51 -9.14 -8.65 -12.12
N HIS A 52 -8.78 -7.72 -11.23
CA HIS A 52 -9.70 -6.81 -10.55
C HIS A 52 -9.32 -5.34 -10.61
N ALA A 53 -8.08 -5.02 -10.95
CA ALA A 53 -7.57 -3.64 -11.02
C ALA A 53 -6.93 -3.36 -12.39
N PRO A 54 -6.87 -2.08 -12.83
CA PRO A 54 -6.08 -1.68 -13.98
C PRO A 54 -4.62 -2.15 -13.83
N TRP A 55 -4.04 -2.65 -14.92
CA TRP A 55 -2.71 -3.25 -14.92
C TRP A 55 -1.63 -2.34 -14.33
N VAL A 56 -1.74 -1.03 -14.55
CA VAL A 56 -0.77 -0.02 -14.08
C VAL A 56 -0.65 0.01 -12.54
N TYR A 57 -1.74 -0.26 -11.82
CA TYR A 57 -1.73 -0.33 -10.36
C TYR A 57 -1.33 -1.73 -9.86
N SER A 58 -1.64 -2.77 -10.64
CA SER A 58 -1.33 -4.15 -10.26
C SER A 58 0.17 -4.49 -10.32
N GLU A 59 1.00 -3.62 -10.84
CA GLU A 59 2.47 -3.79 -10.80
C GLU A 59 3.02 -3.63 -9.38
N TRP A 60 2.36 -2.87 -8.53
CA TRP A 60 2.76 -2.71 -7.12
C TRP A 60 2.27 -3.89 -6.29
N ASN A 61 3.18 -4.59 -5.65
CA ASN A 61 2.89 -5.84 -4.94
C ASN A 61 3.33 -5.86 -3.49
N HIS A 62 3.92 -4.76 -3.00
CA HIS A 62 4.31 -4.60 -1.62
C HIS A 62 4.17 -3.15 -1.18
N VAL A 63 3.92 -2.94 0.13
CA VAL A 63 3.75 -1.63 0.76
C VAL A 63 4.63 -1.58 2.00
N ALA A 64 5.36 -0.49 2.15
CA ALA A 64 6.11 -0.17 3.36
C ALA A 64 5.81 1.27 3.80
N ILE A 65 6.21 1.61 5.02
CA ILE A 65 6.10 2.94 5.60
C ILE A 65 7.51 3.48 5.77
N LEU A 66 7.77 4.66 5.24
CA LEU A 66 9.03 5.36 5.46
C LEU A 66 9.11 5.78 6.92
N ASP A 67 10.17 5.40 7.63
CA ASP A 67 10.31 5.74 9.04
C ASP A 67 11.25 6.93 9.21
N GLU A 68 12.47 6.70 9.54
CA GLU A 68 13.43 7.78 9.79
C GLU A 68 14.71 7.55 9.00
N TRP A 69 15.48 8.60 8.91
CA TRP A 69 16.82 8.56 8.34
C TRP A 69 17.76 7.85 9.31
N GLY A 70 18.21 6.65 8.94
CA GLY A 70 19.09 5.83 9.76
C GLY A 70 20.57 6.02 9.40
N HIS A 71 21.42 5.69 10.35
CA HIS A 71 22.85 5.49 10.10
C HIS A 71 23.12 4.00 10.00
N GLU A 72 23.61 3.56 8.86
CA GLU A 72 24.19 2.23 8.75
C GLU A 72 25.67 2.34 9.12
N ASP A 73 26.05 1.74 10.25
CA ASP A 73 27.46 1.59 10.64
C ASP A 73 28.09 0.51 9.76
N ILE A 74 28.37 0.86 8.51
CA ILE A 74 29.21 0.03 7.67
C ILE A 74 30.64 0.34 8.04
N SER A 75 31.16 -0.40 9.02
CA SER A 75 32.52 -0.26 9.57
C SER A 75 33.65 -0.41 8.55
N ALA A 76 33.38 -0.69 7.31
CA ALA A 76 34.38 -0.88 6.24
C ALA A 76 34.38 0.20 5.15
N VAL A 77 33.32 1.02 4.98
CA VAL A 77 33.21 1.92 3.81
C VAL A 77 32.74 3.34 4.17
N GLY A 78 32.63 3.67 5.44
CA GLY A 78 32.05 4.95 5.90
C GLY A 78 30.57 4.85 6.20
N SER A 79 30.07 5.75 7.06
CA SER A 79 28.65 5.81 7.41
C SER A 79 27.82 6.27 6.22
N ALA A 80 26.97 5.41 5.70
CA ALA A 80 25.96 5.78 4.72
C ALA A 80 24.68 6.18 5.45
N HIS A 81 24.12 7.32 5.09
CA HIS A 81 22.78 7.70 5.53
C HIS A 81 21.76 7.09 4.58
N CYS A 82 20.88 6.24 5.07
CA CYS A 82 19.80 5.65 4.30
C CYS A 82 18.46 5.75 5.04
N TRP A 83 17.40 5.76 4.28
CA TRP A 83 16.06 5.70 4.83
C TRP A 83 15.76 4.32 5.40
N VAL A 84 15.17 4.30 6.59
CA VAL A 84 14.59 3.10 7.20
C VAL A 84 13.13 3.00 6.81
N ILE A 85 12.66 1.80 6.55
CA ILE A 85 11.26 1.49 6.31
C ILE A 85 10.74 0.51 7.35
N ILE A 86 9.44 0.56 7.62
CA ILE A 86 8.72 -0.45 8.39
C ILE A 86 7.83 -1.22 7.42
N GLU A 87 8.02 -2.53 7.35
CA GLU A 87 7.34 -3.40 6.41
C GLU A 87 6.84 -4.68 7.06
N ALA A 88 5.79 -5.27 6.50
CA ALA A 88 5.33 -6.59 6.90
C ALA A 88 5.71 -7.61 5.81
N GLU A 89 6.56 -8.56 6.16
CA GLU A 89 7.04 -9.65 5.30
C GLU A 89 6.80 -11.03 5.93
N ALA A 90 7.24 -12.08 5.23
CA ALA A 90 7.05 -13.48 5.65
C ALA A 90 7.46 -13.76 7.12
N HIS A 91 8.44 -13.06 7.63
CA HIS A 91 8.93 -13.22 9.01
C HIS A 91 8.23 -12.31 10.03
N GLY A 92 7.28 -11.48 9.61
CA GLY A 92 6.56 -10.53 10.46
C GLY A 92 6.80 -9.08 10.06
N VAL A 93 6.40 -8.17 10.96
CA VAL A 93 6.66 -6.75 10.80
C VAL A 93 8.08 -6.45 11.30
N ARG A 94 8.84 -5.77 10.46
CA ARG A 94 10.26 -5.46 10.74
C ARG A 94 10.66 -4.09 10.21
N THR A 95 11.84 -3.64 10.59
CA THR A 95 12.55 -2.55 9.92
C THR A 95 13.47 -3.12 8.84
N ALA A 96 13.66 -2.36 7.77
CA ALA A 96 14.60 -2.64 6.70
C ALA A 96 15.14 -1.31 6.14
N PHE A 97 16.19 -1.36 5.33
CA PHE A 97 16.65 -0.18 4.60
C PHE A 97 15.90 -0.05 3.28
N LEU A 98 15.57 1.18 2.89
CA LEU A 98 14.87 1.45 1.63
C LEU A 98 15.62 0.88 0.41
N ASP A 99 16.95 0.95 0.43
CA ASP A 99 17.79 0.43 -0.66
C ASP A 99 17.77 -1.11 -0.76
N SER A 100 17.25 -1.80 0.25
CA SER A 100 17.13 -3.28 0.23
C SER A 100 15.87 -3.77 -0.50
N VAL A 101 14.90 -2.89 -0.80
CA VAL A 101 13.72 -3.23 -1.59
C VAL A 101 14.01 -3.02 -3.08
N GLY A 102 13.26 -3.71 -3.95
CA GLY A 102 13.39 -3.59 -5.39
C GLY A 102 13.02 -2.20 -5.93
N ASP A 103 12.49 -2.12 -7.14
CA ASP A 103 11.95 -0.87 -7.67
C ASP A 103 10.83 -0.34 -6.78
N TYR A 104 10.85 0.95 -6.49
CA TYR A 104 9.85 1.57 -5.64
C TYR A 104 9.47 2.99 -6.11
N ILE A 105 8.33 3.44 -5.64
CA ILE A 105 7.91 4.84 -5.66
C ILE A 105 7.50 5.27 -4.26
N ILE A 106 7.67 6.55 -3.96
CA ILE A 106 7.22 7.15 -2.70
C ILE A 106 5.99 8.00 -2.96
N VAL A 107 4.99 7.82 -2.13
CA VAL A 107 3.72 8.54 -2.17
C VAL A 107 3.55 9.29 -0.86
N SER A 108 3.20 10.57 -0.94
CA SER A 108 2.95 11.34 0.28
C SER A 108 1.76 10.77 1.05
N ALA A 109 1.95 10.56 2.35
CA ALA A 109 0.87 10.17 3.24
C ALA A 109 -0.27 11.22 3.30
N ASP A 110 0.04 12.50 3.03
CA ASP A 110 -0.96 13.57 2.96
C ASP A 110 -1.86 13.48 1.72
N SER A 111 -1.55 12.57 0.78
CA SER A 111 -2.40 12.31 -0.39
C SER A 111 -3.63 11.43 -0.06
N PHE A 112 -3.66 10.83 1.11
CA PHE A 112 -4.80 10.00 1.53
C PHE A 112 -5.95 10.84 2.07
N PRO A 113 -7.22 10.40 1.90
CA PRO A 113 -8.37 11.13 2.42
C PRO A 113 -8.38 11.11 3.95
N LEU A 114 -8.72 12.24 4.59
CA LEU A 114 -8.75 12.38 6.03
C LEU A 114 -10.18 12.37 6.58
N SER A 115 -10.36 11.81 7.77
CA SER A 115 -11.61 11.86 8.52
C SER A 115 -11.90 13.29 8.97
N GLY A 116 -13.07 13.82 8.59
CA GLY A 116 -13.53 15.15 9.01
C GLY A 116 -13.26 16.30 8.04
N GLY A 117 -12.94 15.99 6.78
CA GLY A 117 -12.97 16.96 5.67
C GLY A 117 -11.72 17.83 5.53
N SER A 118 -11.84 18.83 4.63
CA SER A 118 -10.76 19.76 4.30
C SER A 118 -10.34 20.61 5.50
N GLY A 119 -9.03 20.77 5.68
CA GLY A 119 -8.43 21.56 6.76
C GLY A 119 -7.82 20.75 7.89
N LYS A 120 -7.98 19.41 7.89
CA LYS A 120 -7.22 18.55 8.81
C LYS A 120 -5.89 18.13 8.20
N THR A 121 -4.91 17.92 9.05
CA THR A 121 -3.60 17.36 8.70
C THR A 121 -3.49 15.94 9.24
N LEU A 122 -2.74 15.09 8.53
CA LEU A 122 -2.42 13.74 8.99
C LEU A 122 -1.53 13.82 10.22
N ASP A 123 -1.87 13.10 11.28
CA ASP A 123 -0.99 12.91 12.44
C ASP A 123 0.07 11.83 12.13
N ARG A 124 1.18 12.27 11.56
CA ARG A 124 2.31 11.39 11.22
C ARG A 124 2.94 10.75 12.45
N ALA A 125 2.91 11.43 13.60
CA ALA A 125 3.46 10.90 14.85
C ALA A 125 2.62 9.71 15.36
N ALA A 126 1.29 9.83 15.35
CA ALA A 126 0.38 8.73 15.69
C ALA A 126 0.53 7.56 14.71
N MET A 127 0.64 7.85 13.42
CA MET A 127 0.86 6.86 12.36
C MET A 127 2.14 6.06 12.60
N LEU A 128 3.28 6.74 12.82
CA LEU A 128 4.58 6.11 13.05
C LEU A 128 4.62 5.37 14.39
N SER A 129 3.99 5.92 15.44
CA SER A 129 3.86 5.24 16.73
C SER A 129 3.18 3.88 16.59
N PHE A 130 2.07 3.82 15.81
CA PHE A 130 1.40 2.56 15.50
C PHE A 130 2.31 1.61 14.73
N ALA A 131 2.96 2.07 13.66
CA ALA A 131 3.82 1.25 12.82
C ALA A 131 4.98 0.66 13.61
N ARG A 132 5.66 1.47 14.44
CA ARG A 132 6.76 1.04 15.32
C ARG A 132 6.29 0.06 16.39
N ALA A 133 5.11 0.26 16.98
CA ALA A 133 4.52 -0.68 17.94
C ALA A 133 4.13 -2.02 17.31
N ALA A 134 3.93 -2.07 15.99
CA ALA A 134 3.64 -3.29 15.27
C ALA A 134 4.89 -4.13 14.96
N ILE A 135 6.11 -3.61 15.14
CA ILE A 135 7.35 -4.37 14.90
C ILE A 135 7.35 -5.63 15.76
N GLY A 136 7.66 -6.78 15.14
CA GLY A 136 7.58 -8.11 15.77
C GLY A 136 6.19 -8.78 15.67
N ALA A 137 5.17 -8.08 15.20
CA ALA A 137 3.87 -8.71 14.91
C ALA A 137 4.02 -9.77 13.81
N ARG A 138 3.20 -10.82 13.90
CA ARG A 138 3.25 -11.95 12.95
C ARG A 138 2.68 -11.57 11.60
N TYR A 139 3.22 -12.18 10.55
CA TYR A 139 2.69 -12.02 9.21
C TYR A 139 1.40 -12.82 8.99
N GLY A 140 0.45 -12.20 8.30
CA GLY A 140 -0.87 -12.79 8.04
C GLY A 140 -0.92 -13.70 6.82
N PHE A 141 -0.17 -14.84 6.80
CA PHE A 141 -0.21 -15.78 5.66
C PHE A 141 -1.63 -16.25 5.30
N LEU A 142 -2.48 -16.50 6.30
CA LEU A 142 -3.87 -16.89 6.07
C LEU A 142 -4.66 -15.76 5.42
N THR A 143 -4.37 -14.52 5.77
CA THR A 143 -4.98 -13.34 5.14
C THR A 143 -4.61 -13.26 3.66
N ILE A 144 -3.34 -13.50 3.31
CA ILE A 144 -2.91 -13.57 1.90
C ILE A 144 -3.60 -14.72 1.17
N ALA A 145 -3.67 -15.90 1.78
CA ALA A 145 -4.39 -17.04 1.18
C ALA A 145 -5.86 -16.68 0.92
N CYS A 146 -6.52 -15.99 1.85
CA CYS A 146 -7.90 -15.50 1.66
C CYS A 146 -7.99 -14.45 0.54
N ILE A 147 -7.03 -13.52 0.45
CA ILE A 147 -6.98 -12.55 -0.64
C ILE A 147 -6.85 -13.29 -1.98
N VAL A 148 -5.94 -14.25 -2.09
CA VAL A 148 -5.76 -15.06 -3.31
C VAL A 148 -7.04 -15.84 -3.64
N ILE A 149 -7.70 -16.44 -2.67
CA ILE A 149 -8.98 -17.14 -2.89
C ILE A 149 -10.07 -16.15 -3.32
N ASN A 150 -10.17 -14.99 -2.67
CA ASN A 150 -11.14 -13.95 -3.00
C ASN A 150 -10.92 -13.30 -4.37
N ILE A 151 -9.74 -13.47 -4.97
CA ILE A 151 -9.48 -13.11 -6.37
C ILE A 151 -10.29 -13.98 -7.34
N PHE A 152 -10.46 -15.26 -7.00
CA PHE A 152 -11.19 -16.23 -7.85
C PHE A 152 -12.65 -16.45 -7.43
N THR A 153 -13.06 -15.86 -6.30
CA THR A 153 -14.42 -15.99 -5.75
C THR A 153 -15.00 -14.61 -5.41
N PRO A 154 -16.34 -14.45 -5.35
CA PRO A 154 -16.94 -13.19 -4.90
C PRO A 154 -16.61 -12.95 -3.41
N ARG A 155 -15.53 -12.28 -3.09
CA ARG A 155 -15.06 -11.77 -1.77
C ARG A 155 -15.83 -12.26 -0.53
N ILE A 156 -16.06 -13.58 -0.44
CA ILE A 156 -16.92 -14.21 0.58
C ILE A 156 -16.11 -14.54 1.84
N ILE A 157 -14.78 -14.68 1.72
CA ILE A 157 -13.95 -15.19 2.82
C ILE A 157 -13.11 -14.04 3.37
N SER A 158 -13.39 -13.66 4.62
CA SER A 158 -12.50 -12.78 5.37
C SER A 158 -11.97 -13.51 6.60
N PHE A 159 -10.66 -13.67 6.69
CA PHE A 159 -10.02 -14.27 7.84
C PHE A 159 -9.23 -13.22 8.60
N ARG A 160 -9.74 -12.85 9.77
CA ARG A 160 -9.07 -11.90 10.66
C ARG A 160 -8.44 -12.65 11.82
N ARG A 161 -7.12 -12.70 11.88
CA ARG A 161 -6.42 -13.24 13.04
C ARG A 161 -5.82 -12.06 13.82
N PRO A 162 -6.22 -11.88 15.10
CA PRO A 162 -5.62 -10.82 15.93
C PRO A 162 -4.09 -10.94 15.97
N GLY A 163 -3.41 -9.81 15.90
CA GLY A 163 -1.93 -9.75 15.96
C GLY A 163 -1.20 -10.20 14.69
N THR A 164 -1.91 -10.32 13.55
CA THR A 164 -1.28 -10.57 12.24
C THR A 164 -1.52 -9.40 11.29
N LEU A 165 -0.50 -9.03 10.52
CA LEU A 165 -0.54 -7.94 9.54
C LEU A 165 0.01 -8.41 8.19
N ILE A 166 -0.55 -7.85 7.12
CA ILE A 166 0.00 -7.92 5.75
C ILE A 166 0.57 -6.55 5.40
N CYS A 167 1.41 -6.47 4.39
CA CYS A 167 2.11 -5.23 4.02
C CYS A 167 1.16 -4.04 3.76
N SER A 168 0.15 -4.21 2.90
CA SER A 168 -0.85 -3.17 2.62
C SER A 168 -1.74 -2.87 3.84
N GLY A 169 -2.09 -3.89 4.63
CA GLY A 169 -2.84 -3.73 5.86
C GLY A 169 -2.08 -2.94 6.94
N LEU A 170 -0.77 -3.15 7.06
CA LEU A 170 0.09 -2.36 7.95
C LEU A 170 0.05 -0.88 7.54
N GLY A 171 0.30 -0.57 6.26
CA GLY A 171 0.29 0.79 5.74
C GLY A 171 -1.05 1.50 5.95
N MET A 172 -2.16 0.84 5.59
CA MET A 172 -3.48 1.44 5.74
C MET A 172 -3.90 1.65 7.19
N ARG A 173 -3.60 0.71 8.09
CA ARG A 173 -3.89 0.88 9.52
C ARG A 173 -3.05 1.96 10.16
N ALA A 174 -1.79 2.10 9.77
CA ALA A 174 -0.98 3.21 10.23
C ALA A 174 -1.59 4.55 9.78
N LEU A 175 -1.99 4.67 8.52
CA LEU A 175 -2.70 5.83 7.99
C LEU A 175 -4.00 6.13 8.76
N GLU A 176 -4.80 5.13 9.08
CA GLU A 176 -6.01 5.28 9.91
C GLU A 176 -5.69 5.81 11.31
N HIS A 177 -4.62 5.34 11.93
CA HIS A 177 -4.14 5.89 13.22
C HIS A 177 -3.72 7.36 13.10
N GLY A 178 -3.21 7.77 11.94
CA GLY A 178 -2.93 9.16 11.60
C GLY A 178 -4.16 9.99 11.24
N GLY A 179 -5.36 9.38 11.21
CA GLY A 179 -6.60 10.06 10.88
C GLY A 179 -7.04 9.96 9.41
N ALA A 180 -6.38 9.16 8.59
CA ALA A 180 -6.86 8.87 7.25
C ALA A 180 -8.10 7.96 7.28
N VAL A 181 -8.89 8.01 6.21
CA VAL A 181 -10.05 7.13 6.01
C VAL A 181 -9.76 6.15 4.89
N SER A 182 -9.88 4.87 5.19
CA SER A 182 -9.86 3.84 4.17
C SER A 182 -11.26 3.52 3.68
N PRO A 183 -11.54 3.60 2.37
CA PRO A 183 -12.81 3.15 1.81
C PRO A 183 -12.92 1.61 1.75
N VAL A 184 -11.82 0.91 2.00
CA VAL A 184 -11.71 -0.55 1.95
C VAL A 184 -11.17 -1.06 3.28
N ASP A 185 -11.64 -2.23 3.72
CA ASP A 185 -11.12 -2.89 4.92
C ASP A 185 -9.59 -3.10 4.82
N PRO A 186 -8.78 -2.55 5.73
CA PRO A 186 -7.32 -2.71 5.73
C PRO A 186 -6.83 -4.16 5.71
N PHE A 187 -7.66 -5.11 6.15
CA PHE A 187 -7.33 -6.54 6.10
C PHE A 187 -7.55 -7.18 4.71
N GLN A 188 -8.18 -6.47 3.79
CA GLN A 188 -8.51 -6.99 2.46
C GLN A 188 -7.91 -6.17 1.33
N ILE A 189 -7.33 -5.01 1.62
CA ILE A 189 -6.76 -4.12 0.62
C ILE A 189 -5.46 -4.72 0.06
N THR A 190 -5.34 -4.70 -1.25
CA THR A 190 -4.11 -5.10 -1.94
C THR A 190 -3.17 -3.91 -2.18
N PRO A 191 -1.87 -4.12 -2.40
CA PRO A 191 -0.95 -3.04 -2.77
C PRO A 191 -1.38 -2.24 -4.00
N GLY A 192 -1.94 -2.91 -5.00
CA GLY A 192 -2.49 -2.25 -6.19
C GLY A 192 -3.70 -1.37 -5.88
N GLU A 193 -4.57 -1.77 -4.96
CA GLU A 193 -5.70 -0.94 -4.51
C GLU A 193 -5.22 0.27 -3.70
N VAL A 194 -4.14 0.15 -2.92
CA VAL A 194 -3.49 1.31 -2.27
C VAL A 194 -2.98 2.30 -3.32
N ALA A 195 -2.30 1.81 -4.35
CA ALA A 195 -1.82 2.63 -5.46
C ALA A 195 -2.97 3.34 -6.21
N GLN A 196 -4.06 2.62 -6.48
CA GLN A 196 -5.26 3.17 -7.12
C GLN A 196 -5.95 4.21 -6.25
N LEU A 197 -6.05 3.98 -4.94
CA LEU A 197 -6.66 4.91 -4.00
C LEU A 197 -5.97 6.27 -4.06
N VAL A 198 -4.65 6.29 -4.04
CA VAL A 198 -3.87 7.54 -4.11
C VAL A 198 -4.03 8.22 -5.46
N ALA A 199 -3.99 7.47 -6.56
CA ALA A 199 -4.14 8.01 -7.91
C ALA A 199 -5.50 8.70 -8.12
N THR A 200 -6.58 8.14 -7.57
CA THR A 200 -7.93 8.69 -7.72
C THR A 200 -8.21 9.91 -6.86
N GLN A 201 -7.53 10.07 -5.72
CA GLN A 201 -7.74 11.22 -4.82
C GLN A 201 -7.25 12.55 -5.40
N GLN A 202 -6.27 12.55 -6.29
CA GLN A 202 -5.80 13.79 -6.93
C GLN A 202 -6.84 14.42 -7.86
N THR A 203 -7.68 13.61 -8.47
CA THR A 203 -8.70 14.11 -9.41
C THR A 203 -9.83 14.87 -8.69
N THR A 204 -9.99 14.66 -7.40
CA THR A 204 -11.05 15.31 -6.59
C THR A 204 -10.57 16.57 -5.86
N ARG A 205 -9.26 16.87 -5.87
CA ARG A 205 -8.75 18.14 -5.31
C ARG A 205 -8.82 19.22 -6.39
N PRO A 206 -9.60 20.32 -6.20
CA PRO A 206 -9.56 21.44 -7.12
C PRO A 206 -8.12 22.00 -7.14
N VAL A 207 -7.63 22.29 -8.35
CA VAL A 207 -6.37 23.01 -8.55
C VAL A 207 -6.57 24.41 -7.97
N SER A 208 -5.93 24.67 -6.83
CA SER A 208 -5.90 26.00 -6.19
C SER A 208 -4.86 26.89 -6.84
#